data_2acf487e57502f5916034eda6c3e24d4
#
_entry.id   2acf487e57502f5916034eda6c3e24d4
#
_cell.length_a   1.000
_cell.length_b   1.000
_cell.length_c   1.000
_cell.angle_alpha   90.00
_cell.angle_beta   90.00
_cell.angle_gamma   90.00
#
_symmetry.space_group_name_H-M   'P 1'
#
loop_
_entity.id
_entity.type
_entity.pdbx_description
1 polymer ?
#
loop_
_entity_poly.entity_id
_entity_poly.type
_entity_poly.pdbx_seq_one_letter_code
_entity_poly.pdbx_strand_id
1 'polypeptide(L)'
;MLKVVTFMKQVARGLQMEGNFGTAHVYRSSLNAIIAYCGKEDFTFHEVSPEWLKGFEVHLRSRGCSWNTVSTYLRTFRAVYNRAVDLRKAPYVPHLFRSVYTGTRADHKRALGEEDIKKVFARLSQAFVGSPSLRKAQELFILMFLLRGLPFVDLAYLRKSDLRDNVITYRRRKTGRTLSVTLTAEAMILVKRYMNRDSSSPYLFSLLKSREGTPEAYREYQLALRTF
;
A
#
# COMPACT_ATOMS: atom_id res chain seq x y z
N MET A 1 -31.41 -9.55 9.39
CA MET A 1 -30.05 -10.15 9.28
C MET A 1 -29.07 -9.10 8.76
N LEU A 2 -27.85 -9.08 9.26
CA LEU A 2 -26.83 -8.11 8.81
C LEU A 2 -26.28 -8.51 7.43
N LYS A 3 -26.32 -7.55 6.48
CA LYS A 3 -25.76 -7.74 5.14
C LYS A 3 -24.24 -7.56 5.17
N VAL A 4 -23.49 -8.47 4.54
CA VAL A 4 -22.02 -8.44 4.43
C VAL A 4 -21.56 -7.13 3.81
N VAL A 5 -22.20 -6.72 2.70
CA VAL A 5 -21.84 -5.50 1.95
C VAL A 5 -21.95 -4.25 2.83
N THR A 6 -23.07 -4.10 3.55
CA THR A 6 -23.29 -2.96 4.45
C THR A 6 -22.23 -2.91 5.56
N PHE A 7 -21.96 -4.06 6.16
CA PHE A 7 -20.98 -4.14 7.25
C PHE A 7 -19.55 -3.86 6.76
N MET A 8 -19.15 -4.42 5.62
CA MET A 8 -17.84 -4.13 5.04
C MET A 8 -17.68 -2.66 4.64
N LYS A 9 -18.74 -2.02 4.11
CA LYS A 9 -18.76 -0.57 3.82
C LYS A 9 -18.53 0.23 5.11
N GLN A 10 -19.16 -0.15 6.23
CA GLN A 10 -18.96 0.51 7.54
C GLN A 10 -17.53 0.35 8.05
N VAL A 11 -16.97 -0.88 8.01
CA VAL A 11 -15.60 -1.14 8.44
C VAL A 11 -14.60 -0.34 7.59
N ALA A 12 -14.77 -0.32 6.27
CA ALA A 12 -13.89 0.44 5.38
C ALA A 12 -13.96 1.97 5.64
N ARG A 13 -15.15 2.50 5.96
CA ARG A 13 -15.32 3.91 6.36
C ARG A 13 -14.63 4.20 7.68
N GLY A 14 -14.77 3.34 8.70
CA GLY A 14 -14.06 3.48 9.98
C GLY A 14 -12.55 3.57 9.79
N LEU A 15 -11.98 2.66 8.99
CA LEU A 15 -10.56 2.68 8.66
C LEU A 15 -10.12 3.97 7.95
N GLN A 16 -10.97 4.57 7.10
CA GLN A 16 -10.70 5.86 6.48
C GLN A 16 -10.68 7.00 7.51
N MET A 17 -11.67 7.02 8.44
CA MET A 17 -11.73 8.03 9.49
C MET A 17 -10.52 7.97 10.43
N GLU A 18 -9.96 6.77 10.64
CA GLU A 18 -8.72 6.53 11.39
C GLU A 18 -7.45 6.87 10.57
N GLY A 19 -7.56 7.34 9.32
CA GLY A 19 -6.41 7.62 8.44
C GLY A 19 -5.78 6.38 7.80
N ASN A 20 -6.35 5.20 7.99
CA ASN A 20 -5.86 3.91 7.46
C ASN A 20 -6.28 3.68 6.00
N PHE A 21 -6.04 4.67 5.12
CA PHE A 21 -6.52 4.70 3.73
C PHE A 21 -6.08 3.48 2.91
N GLY A 22 -4.82 3.03 3.06
CA GLY A 22 -4.31 1.85 2.36
C GLY A 22 -5.08 0.59 2.71
N THR A 23 -5.32 0.37 4.00
CA THR A 23 -6.13 -0.76 4.49
C THR A 23 -7.58 -0.64 4.02
N ALA A 24 -8.19 0.54 4.13
CA ALA A 24 -9.53 0.80 3.64
C ALA A 24 -9.67 0.53 2.13
N HIS A 25 -8.64 0.84 1.34
CA HIS A 25 -8.61 0.51 -0.09
C HIS A 25 -8.66 -1.01 -0.32
N VAL A 26 -7.87 -1.80 0.42
CA VAL A 26 -7.88 -3.27 0.33
C VAL A 26 -9.26 -3.83 0.69
N TYR A 27 -9.89 -3.30 1.76
CA TYR A 27 -11.24 -3.73 2.16
C TYR A 27 -12.28 -3.44 1.08
N ARG A 28 -12.21 -2.27 0.42
CA ARG A 28 -13.10 -1.94 -0.71
C ARG A 28 -12.86 -2.82 -1.92
N SER A 29 -11.61 -3.11 -2.25
CA SER A 29 -11.26 -4.00 -3.36
C SER A 29 -11.78 -5.42 -3.12
N SER A 30 -11.63 -5.94 -1.89
CA SER A 30 -12.19 -7.23 -1.48
C SER A 30 -13.72 -7.23 -1.54
N LEU A 31 -14.37 -6.16 -1.08
CA LEU A 31 -15.82 -5.99 -1.15
C LEU A 31 -16.34 -6.01 -2.60
N ASN A 32 -15.69 -5.26 -3.49
CA ASN A 32 -16.07 -5.21 -4.91
C ASN A 32 -15.96 -6.60 -5.57
N ALA A 33 -14.93 -7.37 -5.20
CA ALA A 33 -14.76 -8.75 -5.68
C ALA A 33 -15.89 -9.68 -5.17
N ILE A 34 -16.31 -9.52 -3.90
CA ILE A 34 -17.43 -10.26 -3.32
C ILE A 34 -18.75 -9.91 -4.02
N ILE A 35 -19.04 -8.62 -4.23
CA ILE A 35 -20.24 -8.17 -4.96
C ILE A 35 -20.25 -8.75 -6.37
N ALA A 36 -19.11 -8.73 -7.07
CA ALA A 36 -19.01 -9.29 -8.43
C ALA A 36 -19.24 -10.81 -8.46
N TYR A 37 -18.86 -11.53 -7.41
CA TYR A 37 -19.09 -12.97 -7.28
C TYR A 37 -20.56 -13.28 -6.92
N CYS A 38 -21.13 -12.56 -5.95
CA CYS A 38 -22.51 -12.80 -5.50
C CYS A 38 -23.56 -12.34 -6.51
N GLY A 39 -23.25 -11.37 -7.38
CA GLY A 39 -24.21 -10.73 -8.28
C GLY A 39 -25.28 -9.90 -7.58
N LYS A 40 -25.23 -9.75 -6.25
CA LYS A 40 -26.21 -9.02 -5.43
C LYS A 40 -25.55 -8.34 -4.22
N GLU A 41 -26.18 -7.26 -3.73
CA GLU A 41 -25.69 -6.54 -2.53
C GLU A 41 -26.35 -6.98 -1.21
N ASP A 42 -27.38 -7.81 -1.25
CA ASP A 42 -28.12 -8.25 -0.05
C ASP A 42 -27.62 -9.56 0.56
N PHE A 43 -26.45 -10.04 0.12
CA PHE A 43 -25.74 -11.18 0.66
C PHE A 43 -25.51 -11.05 2.17
N THR A 44 -25.84 -12.10 2.93
CA THR A 44 -25.77 -12.12 4.41
C THR A 44 -24.67 -13.02 4.92
N PHE A 45 -24.27 -12.83 6.20
CA PHE A 45 -23.26 -13.68 6.84
C PHE A 45 -23.72 -15.15 7.01
N HIS A 46 -25.02 -15.42 7.01
CA HIS A 46 -25.55 -16.79 7.09
C HIS A 46 -25.39 -17.59 5.79
N GLU A 47 -25.21 -16.91 4.66
CA GLU A 47 -24.98 -17.54 3.37
C GLU A 47 -23.49 -17.92 3.16
N VAL A 48 -22.59 -17.53 4.09
CA VAL A 48 -21.17 -17.83 4.02
C VAL A 48 -20.93 -19.25 4.54
N SER A 49 -20.59 -20.18 3.64
CA SER A 49 -20.22 -21.55 3.96
C SER A 49 -18.80 -21.85 3.44
N PRO A 50 -18.18 -23.00 3.83
CA PRO A 50 -16.92 -23.44 3.22
C PRO A 50 -17.00 -23.59 1.71
N GLU A 51 -18.12 -24.07 1.18
CA GLU A 51 -18.40 -24.24 -0.25
C GLU A 51 -18.48 -22.89 -0.95
N TRP A 52 -19.20 -21.91 -0.34
CA TRP A 52 -19.24 -20.55 -0.86
C TRP A 52 -17.86 -19.92 -0.93
N LEU A 53 -17.05 -20.07 0.13
CA LEU A 53 -15.67 -19.56 0.15
C LEU A 53 -14.81 -20.22 -0.91
N LYS A 54 -14.96 -21.52 -1.13
CA LYS A 54 -14.23 -22.24 -2.18
C LYS A 54 -14.66 -21.80 -3.58
N GLY A 55 -15.94 -21.59 -3.80
CA GLY A 55 -16.48 -21.01 -5.04
C GLY A 55 -15.92 -19.62 -5.30
N PHE A 56 -15.85 -18.76 -4.27
CA PHE A 56 -15.26 -17.43 -4.38
C PHE A 56 -13.75 -17.50 -4.72
N GLU A 57 -12.99 -18.39 -4.10
CA GLU A 57 -11.58 -18.65 -4.45
C GLU A 57 -11.42 -19.02 -5.93
N VAL A 58 -12.23 -19.97 -6.42
CA VAL A 58 -12.22 -20.42 -7.83
C VAL A 58 -12.58 -19.27 -8.76
N HIS A 59 -13.61 -18.49 -8.42
CA HIS A 59 -14.01 -17.29 -9.19
C HIS A 59 -12.86 -16.26 -9.29
N LEU A 60 -12.17 -15.97 -8.20
CA LEU A 60 -11.03 -15.06 -8.23
C LEU A 60 -9.90 -15.59 -9.12
N ARG A 61 -9.64 -16.89 -9.07
CA ARG A 61 -8.63 -17.54 -9.92
C ARG A 61 -9.01 -17.53 -11.40
N SER A 62 -10.27 -17.80 -11.74
CA SER A 62 -10.76 -17.74 -13.13
C SER A 62 -10.64 -16.33 -13.73
N ARG A 63 -10.70 -15.28 -12.89
CA ARG A 63 -10.48 -13.88 -13.28
C ARG A 63 -8.99 -13.48 -13.35
N GLY A 64 -8.07 -14.43 -13.25
CA GLY A 64 -6.63 -14.18 -13.35
C GLY A 64 -5.98 -13.60 -12.08
N CYS A 65 -6.68 -13.57 -10.94
CA CYS A 65 -6.07 -13.10 -9.69
C CYS A 65 -4.89 -13.98 -9.28
N SER A 66 -3.76 -13.38 -8.91
CA SER A 66 -2.63 -14.11 -8.31
C SER A 66 -3.03 -14.75 -6.98
N TRP A 67 -2.33 -15.81 -6.56
CA TRP A 67 -2.57 -16.43 -5.25
C TRP A 67 -2.44 -15.46 -4.09
N ASN A 68 -1.52 -14.49 -4.17
CA ASN A 68 -1.39 -13.46 -3.14
C ASN A 68 -2.58 -12.50 -3.11
N THR A 69 -3.18 -12.19 -4.27
CA THR A 69 -4.43 -11.40 -4.35
C THR A 69 -5.59 -12.17 -3.76
N VAL A 70 -5.75 -13.45 -4.11
CA VAL A 70 -6.78 -14.35 -3.55
C VAL A 70 -6.65 -14.40 -2.02
N SER A 71 -5.45 -14.67 -1.52
CA SER A 71 -5.17 -14.69 -0.08
C SER A 71 -5.51 -13.36 0.59
N THR A 72 -5.15 -12.24 -0.03
CA THR A 72 -5.45 -10.91 0.52
C THR A 72 -6.95 -10.70 0.67
N TYR A 73 -7.76 -11.04 -0.33
CA TYR A 73 -9.21 -10.88 -0.28
C TYR A 73 -9.85 -11.83 0.74
N LEU A 74 -9.45 -13.09 0.77
CA LEU A 74 -9.97 -14.07 1.74
C LEU A 74 -9.57 -13.73 3.18
N ARG A 75 -8.34 -13.26 3.42
CA ARG A 75 -7.91 -12.81 4.75
C ARG A 75 -8.67 -11.55 5.19
N THR A 76 -8.89 -10.62 4.28
CA THR A 76 -9.70 -9.42 4.56
C THR A 76 -11.12 -9.82 4.91
N PHE A 77 -11.71 -10.72 4.14
CA PHE A 77 -13.07 -11.20 4.42
C PHE A 77 -13.13 -11.97 5.76
N ARG A 78 -12.13 -12.82 6.06
CA ARG A 78 -12.04 -13.50 7.37
C ARG A 78 -12.00 -12.50 8.53
N ALA A 79 -11.23 -11.42 8.41
CA ALA A 79 -11.17 -10.39 9.45
C ALA A 79 -12.53 -9.71 9.66
N VAL A 80 -13.26 -9.43 8.56
CA VAL A 80 -14.62 -8.87 8.62
C VAL A 80 -15.60 -9.86 9.26
N TYR A 81 -15.54 -11.13 8.83
CA TYR A 81 -16.41 -12.18 9.37
C TYR A 81 -16.22 -12.35 10.87
N ASN A 82 -14.96 -12.50 11.32
CA ASN A 82 -14.65 -12.65 12.75
C ASN A 82 -15.13 -11.43 13.55
N ARG A 83 -14.92 -10.20 13.03
CA ARG A 83 -15.44 -8.99 13.68
C ARG A 83 -16.98 -9.00 13.79
N ALA A 84 -17.68 -9.53 12.80
CA ALA A 84 -19.12 -9.67 12.85
C ALA A 84 -19.57 -10.73 13.88
N VAL A 85 -18.82 -11.84 14.00
CA VAL A 85 -19.03 -12.86 15.03
C VAL A 85 -18.83 -12.27 16.44
N ASP A 86 -17.73 -11.54 16.67
CA ASP A 86 -17.42 -10.89 17.95
C ASP A 86 -18.54 -9.93 18.38
N LEU A 87 -19.16 -9.26 17.41
CA LEU A 87 -20.31 -8.38 17.62
C LEU A 87 -21.65 -9.11 17.68
N ARG A 88 -21.67 -10.44 17.67
CA ARG A 88 -22.88 -11.30 17.64
C ARG A 88 -23.81 -11.00 16.45
N LYS A 89 -23.26 -10.58 15.32
CA LYS A 89 -23.98 -10.23 14.08
C LYS A 89 -23.83 -11.27 12.97
N ALA A 90 -22.96 -12.27 13.19
CA ALA A 90 -22.75 -13.41 12.30
C ALA A 90 -22.67 -14.69 13.13
N PRO A 91 -23.06 -15.86 12.58
CA PRO A 91 -22.91 -17.14 13.26
C PRO A 91 -21.41 -17.50 13.42
N TYR A 92 -21.04 -18.11 14.53
CA TYR A 92 -19.74 -18.75 14.68
C TYR A 92 -19.73 -20.08 13.95
N VAL A 93 -18.86 -20.26 12.97
CA VAL A 93 -18.65 -21.53 12.26
C VAL A 93 -17.19 -21.95 12.47
N PRO A 94 -16.95 -23.10 13.17
CA PRO A 94 -15.60 -23.60 13.38
C PRO A 94 -14.88 -23.87 12.06
N HIS A 95 -13.63 -23.41 11.97
CA HIS A 95 -12.74 -23.68 10.82
C HIS A 95 -13.28 -23.22 9.46
N LEU A 96 -14.21 -22.27 9.41
CA LEU A 96 -14.89 -21.80 8.19
C LEU A 96 -13.92 -21.53 7.01
N PHE A 97 -12.75 -20.92 7.27
CA PHE A 97 -11.76 -20.56 6.23
C PHE A 97 -10.66 -21.62 6.02
N ARG A 98 -10.80 -22.85 6.55
CA ARG A 98 -9.74 -23.86 6.48
C ARG A 98 -9.50 -24.38 5.05
N SER A 99 -10.54 -24.45 4.23
CA SER A 99 -10.49 -25.01 2.86
C SER A 99 -9.97 -24.05 1.79
N VAL A 100 -9.73 -22.77 2.14
CA VAL A 100 -9.32 -21.75 1.18
C VAL A 100 -7.92 -21.21 1.43
N TYR A 101 -7.29 -20.70 0.38
CA TYR A 101 -5.92 -20.22 0.44
C TYR A 101 -5.80 -18.87 1.14
N THR A 102 -5.17 -18.85 2.30
CA THR A 102 -4.87 -17.63 3.09
C THR A 102 -3.38 -17.45 3.38
N GLY A 103 -2.51 -18.20 2.69
CA GLY A 103 -1.05 -18.12 2.79
C GLY A 103 -0.44 -16.99 1.96
N THR A 104 0.89 -16.99 1.89
CA THR A 104 1.67 -16.12 0.99
C THR A 104 2.59 -16.96 0.14
N ARG A 105 2.69 -16.65 -1.16
CA ARG A 105 3.65 -17.26 -2.07
C ARG A 105 4.69 -16.22 -2.47
N ALA A 106 5.95 -16.57 -2.36
CA ALA A 106 7.07 -15.79 -2.88
C ALA A 106 7.42 -16.33 -4.28
N ASP A 107 6.52 -16.07 -5.26
CA ASP A 107 6.64 -16.66 -6.59
C ASP A 107 7.85 -16.11 -7.36
N HIS A 108 8.23 -14.86 -7.13
CA HIS A 108 9.41 -14.24 -7.76
C HIS A 108 10.07 -13.23 -6.82
N LYS A 109 11.37 -13.35 -6.63
CA LYS A 109 12.18 -12.29 -6.05
C LYS A 109 12.37 -11.20 -7.11
N ARG A 110 11.85 -10.01 -6.85
CA ARG A 110 12.02 -8.83 -7.72
C ARG A 110 13.22 -7.96 -7.30
N ALA A 111 14.17 -8.54 -6.57
CA ALA A 111 15.39 -7.85 -6.22
C ALA A 111 16.26 -7.67 -7.47
N LEU A 112 16.72 -6.45 -7.71
CA LEU A 112 17.71 -6.18 -8.74
C LEU A 112 19.05 -6.81 -8.34
N GLY A 113 19.76 -7.39 -9.30
CA GLY A 113 21.12 -7.84 -9.10
C GLY A 113 22.09 -6.68 -8.97
N GLU A 114 23.30 -6.96 -8.51
CA GLU A 114 24.36 -5.95 -8.34
C GLU A 114 24.66 -5.23 -9.66
N GLU A 115 24.74 -5.97 -10.77
CA GLU A 115 25.00 -5.41 -12.11
C GLU A 115 23.89 -4.47 -12.58
N ASP A 116 22.63 -4.80 -12.27
CA ASP A 116 21.50 -3.94 -12.63
C ASP A 116 21.53 -2.65 -11.80
N ILE A 117 21.87 -2.74 -10.52
CA ILE A 117 22.06 -1.59 -9.64
C ILE A 117 23.20 -0.71 -10.17
N LYS A 118 24.36 -1.29 -10.54
CA LYS A 118 25.47 -0.55 -11.12
C LYS A 118 25.06 0.19 -12.40
N LYS A 119 24.28 -0.44 -13.30
CA LYS A 119 23.78 0.21 -14.52
C LYS A 119 22.85 1.39 -14.20
N VAL A 120 21.98 1.26 -13.19
CA VAL A 120 21.10 2.35 -12.76
C VAL A 120 21.92 3.54 -12.25
N PHE A 121 22.98 3.28 -11.47
CA PHE A 121 23.85 4.34 -10.93
C PHE A 121 24.74 4.97 -12.00
N ALA A 122 25.33 4.19 -12.91
CA ALA A 122 26.18 4.70 -13.99
C ALA A 122 25.47 5.76 -14.85
N ARG A 123 24.15 5.66 -15.01
CA ARG A 123 23.34 6.62 -15.75
C ARG A 123 23.19 7.99 -15.07
N LEU A 124 23.56 8.13 -13.80
CA LEU A 124 23.57 9.44 -13.12
C LEU A 124 24.65 10.39 -13.68
N SER A 125 25.77 9.84 -14.10
CA SER A 125 26.93 10.60 -14.61
C SER A 125 26.90 10.80 -16.13
N GLN A 126 26.01 10.10 -16.86
CA GLN A 126 25.88 10.20 -18.31
C GLN A 126 24.82 11.23 -18.72
N ALA A 127 24.95 11.77 -19.96
CA ALA A 127 23.90 12.59 -20.54
C ALA A 127 22.58 11.78 -20.60
N PHE A 128 21.58 12.26 -19.89
CA PHE A 128 20.31 11.52 -19.78
C PHE A 128 19.53 11.60 -21.09
N VAL A 129 19.31 10.46 -21.72
CA VAL A 129 18.46 10.32 -22.91
C VAL A 129 17.08 9.83 -22.43
N GLY A 130 16.09 10.72 -22.39
CA GLY A 130 14.73 10.40 -21.96
C GLY A 130 13.93 11.63 -21.50
N SER A 131 12.70 11.39 -21.06
CA SER A 131 11.85 12.48 -20.56
C SER A 131 12.31 12.96 -19.17
N PRO A 132 12.07 14.24 -18.81
CA PRO A 132 12.39 14.75 -17.46
C PRO A 132 11.71 13.96 -16.34
N SER A 133 10.52 13.41 -16.58
CA SER A 133 9.80 12.56 -15.62
C SER A 133 10.51 11.24 -15.37
N LEU A 134 11.02 10.60 -16.40
CA LEU A 134 11.80 9.35 -16.28
C LEU A 134 13.10 9.59 -15.51
N ARG A 135 13.79 10.70 -15.77
CA ARG A 135 14.98 11.10 -15.02
C ARG A 135 14.64 11.28 -13.53
N LYS A 136 13.57 12.01 -13.23
CA LYS A 136 13.12 12.20 -11.85
C LYS A 136 12.80 10.88 -11.16
N ALA A 137 12.10 9.96 -11.83
CA ALA A 137 11.79 8.64 -11.29
C ALA A 137 13.07 7.85 -10.99
N GLN A 138 14.02 7.82 -11.91
CA GLN A 138 15.31 7.15 -11.71
C GLN A 138 16.09 7.76 -10.54
N GLU A 139 16.21 9.08 -10.47
CA GLU A 139 16.96 9.75 -9.40
C GLU A 139 16.28 9.57 -8.02
N LEU A 140 14.94 9.58 -7.96
CA LEU A 140 14.22 9.26 -6.72
C LEU A 140 14.37 7.78 -6.34
N PHE A 141 14.41 6.85 -7.30
CA PHE A 141 14.70 5.44 -7.03
C PHE A 141 16.11 5.27 -6.41
N ILE A 142 17.10 5.94 -6.98
CA ILE A 142 18.47 5.93 -6.45
C ILE A 142 18.49 6.55 -5.05
N LEU A 143 17.79 7.66 -4.83
CA LEU A 143 17.69 8.25 -3.51
C LEU A 143 17.07 7.28 -2.49
N MET A 144 15.98 6.59 -2.84
CA MET A 144 15.39 5.57 -1.96
C MET A 144 16.38 4.45 -1.64
N PHE A 145 17.21 4.02 -2.60
CA PHE A 145 18.27 3.04 -2.39
C PHE A 145 19.34 3.56 -1.43
N LEU A 146 19.86 4.77 -1.65
CA LEU A 146 20.86 5.43 -0.79
C LEU A 146 20.32 5.67 0.63
N LEU A 147 19.01 5.84 0.77
CA LEU A 147 18.29 5.92 2.04
C LEU A 147 17.99 4.53 2.64
N ARG A 148 18.80 3.53 2.32
CA ARG A 148 18.73 2.15 2.83
C ARG A 148 17.39 1.45 2.55
N GLY A 149 16.86 1.66 1.34
CA GLY A 149 15.61 1.05 0.91
C GLY A 149 14.37 1.73 1.50
N LEU A 150 14.42 3.04 1.64
CA LEU A 150 13.26 3.84 2.05
C LEU A 150 12.10 3.59 1.08
N PRO A 151 10.93 3.10 1.52
CA PRO A 151 9.77 2.91 0.63
C PRO A 151 9.26 4.23 0.07
N PHE A 152 8.72 4.22 -1.15
CA PHE A 152 8.17 5.42 -1.79
C PHE A 152 7.09 6.12 -0.94
N VAL A 153 6.28 5.35 -0.21
CA VAL A 153 5.29 5.95 0.71
C VAL A 153 5.96 6.76 1.81
N ASP A 154 7.05 6.27 2.40
CA ASP A 154 7.77 7.00 3.45
C ASP A 154 8.49 8.21 2.84
N LEU A 155 9.09 8.08 1.63
CA LEU A 155 9.68 9.21 0.88
C LEU A 155 8.66 10.33 0.63
N ALA A 156 7.45 9.98 0.19
CA ALA A 156 6.42 10.96 -0.15
C ALA A 156 5.94 11.78 1.05
N TYR A 157 5.97 11.19 2.23
CA TYR A 157 5.52 11.82 3.48
C TYR A 157 6.66 12.38 4.33
N LEU A 158 7.94 12.30 3.90
CA LEU A 158 9.05 12.94 4.62
C LEU A 158 8.79 14.42 4.80
N ARG A 159 9.06 14.93 5.99
CA ARG A 159 8.93 16.34 6.35
C ARG A 159 10.30 17.04 6.31
N LYS A 160 10.30 18.35 6.12
CA LYS A 160 11.51 19.17 6.23
C LYS A 160 12.15 19.05 7.62
N SER A 161 11.31 18.93 8.66
CA SER A 161 11.76 18.72 10.05
C SER A 161 12.45 17.39 10.31
N ASP A 162 12.26 16.39 9.42
CA ASP A 162 12.88 15.08 9.55
C ASP A 162 14.36 15.09 9.13
N LEU A 163 14.79 16.12 8.38
CA LEU A 163 16.18 16.31 7.96
C LEU A 163 16.89 17.28 8.91
N ARG A 164 17.90 16.82 9.63
CA ARG A 164 18.78 17.61 10.50
C ARG A 164 20.21 17.11 10.37
N ASP A 165 21.18 18.01 10.23
CA ASP A 165 22.61 17.70 10.26
C ASP A 165 23.01 16.49 9.40
N ASN A 166 22.52 16.42 8.16
CA ASN A 166 22.73 15.31 7.22
C ASN A 166 22.14 13.96 7.67
N VAL A 167 21.22 13.96 8.63
CA VAL A 167 20.51 12.76 9.09
C VAL A 167 19.02 12.94 8.83
N ILE A 168 18.40 11.94 8.17
CA ILE A 168 16.94 11.84 8.08
C ILE A 168 16.48 10.90 9.18
N THR A 169 15.65 11.42 10.10
CA THR A 169 14.98 10.63 11.14
C THR A 169 13.48 10.67 10.91
N TYR A 170 12.88 9.53 10.63
CA TYR A 170 11.46 9.43 10.30
C TYR A 170 10.79 8.21 10.95
N ARG A 171 9.49 8.27 11.09
CA ARG A 171 8.67 7.15 11.57
C ARG A 171 8.09 6.37 10.41
N ARG A 172 8.51 5.10 10.27
CA ARG A 172 8.05 4.23 9.19
C ARG A 172 6.52 4.03 9.24
N ARG A 173 5.83 4.39 8.16
CA ARG A 173 4.36 4.38 8.12
C ARG A 173 3.75 2.99 8.31
N LYS A 174 4.39 1.96 7.76
CA LYS A 174 3.87 0.58 7.85
C LYS A 174 3.96 -0.03 9.25
N THR A 175 4.99 0.32 10.01
CA THR A 175 5.30 -0.38 11.29
C THR A 175 5.35 0.55 12.48
N GLY A 176 5.31 1.87 12.28
CA GLY A 176 5.45 2.88 13.33
C GLY A 176 6.85 2.97 13.94
N ARG A 177 7.84 2.20 13.44
CA ARG A 177 9.22 2.22 13.95
C ARG A 177 9.95 3.49 13.51
N THR A 178 10.63 4.14 14.41
CA THR A 178 11.55 5.25 14.09
C THR A 178 12.84 4.70 13.49
N LEU A 179 13.28 5.31 12.39
CA LEU A 179 14.51 4.97 11.68
C LEU A 179 15.31 6.25 11.42
N SER A 180 16.63 6.16 11.54
CA SER A 180 17.55 7.25 11.23
C SER A 180 18.55 6.79 10.15
N VAL A 181 18.77 7.64 9.16
CA VAL A 181 19.67 7.38 8.04
C VAL A 181 20.58 8.59 7.84
N THR A 182 21.89 8.39 8.00
CA THR A 182 22.89 9.41 7.64
C THR A 182 23.00 9.48 6.12
N LEU A 183 22.91 10.67 5.56
CA LEU A 183 23.01 10.92 4.13
C LEU A 183 24.44 10.86 3.65
N THR A 184 24.68 10.15 2.55
CA THR A 184 25.94 10.27 1.79
C THR A 184 25.96 11.59 1.02
N ALA A 185 27.13 11.99 0.49
CA ALA A 185 27.26 13.19 -0.34
C ALA A 185 26.32 13.13 -1.57
N GLU A 186 26.24 11.98 -2.22
CA GLU A 186 25.37 11.73 -3.38
C GLU A 186 23.90 11.83 -3.01
N ALA A 187 23.48 11.25 -1.88
CA ALA A 187 22.10 11.36 -1.38
C ALA A 187 21.76 12.81 -1.10
N MET A 188 22.67 13.59 -0.49
CA MET A 188 22.45 14.99 -0.20
C MET A 188 22.29 15.83 -1.48
N ILE A 189 23.03 15.54 -2.54
CA ILE A 189 22.88 16.20 -3.85
C ILE A 189 21.45 15.98 -4.38
N LEU A 190 20.96 14.74 -4.33
CA LEU A 190 19.60 14.42 -4.79
C LEU A 190 18.53 15.05 -3.89
N VAL A 191 18.73 15.04 -2.58
CA VAL A 191 17.81 15.72 -1.64
C VAL A 191 17.73 17.21 -1.98
N LYS A 192 18.85 17.91 -2.11
CA LYS A 192 18.89 19.35 -2.45
C LYS A 192 18.23 19.63 -3.82
N ARG A 193 18.40 18.74 -4.81
CA ARG A 193 17.83 18.86 -6.16
C ARG A 193 16.29 18.82 -6.12
N TYR A 194 15.72 17.91 -5.33
CA TYR A 194 14.27 17.64 -5.29
C TYR A 194 13.57 18.24 -4.08
N MET A 195 14.29 18.89 -3.19
CA MET A 195 13.73 19.54 -2.01
C MET A 195 12.62 20.51 -2.39
N ASN A 196 11.52 20.44 -1.67
CA ASN A 196 10.39 21.36 -1.82
C ASN A 196 10.80 22.76 -1.35
N ARG A 197 10.78 23.72 -2.28
CA ARG A 197 11.13 25.13 -2.05
C ARG A 197 10.00 25.95 -1.45
N ASP A 198 8.77 25.46 -1.48
CA ASP A 198 7.62 26.12 -0.86
C ASP A 198 7.77 26.08 0.67
N SER A 199 8.05 27.26 1.28
CA SER A 199 8.23 27.41 2.73
C SER A 199 6.99 27.04 3.53
N SER A 200 5.79 27.19 2.97
CA SER A 200 4.52 26.86 3.61
C SER A 200 4.26 25.36 3.68
N SER A 201 4.90 24.57 2.81
CA SER A 201 4.74 23.12 2.77
C SER A 201 5.62 22.45 3.82
N PRO A 202 5.06 21.55 4.65
CA PRO A 202 5.84 20.79 5.62
C PRO A 202 6.67 19.68 4.99
N TYR A 203 6.36 19.26 3.75
CA TYR A 203 6.97 18.11 3.10
C TYR A 203 8.36 18.41 2.54
N LEU A 204 9.28 17.45 2.70
CA LEU A 204 10.65 17.56 2.19
C LEU A 204 10.70 17.59 0.66
N PHE A 205 9.81 16.82 0.01
CA PHE A 205 9.68 16.74 -1.45
C PHE A 205 8.32 17.20 -1.92
N SER A 206 8.24 17.79 -3.13
CA SER A 206 6.98 18.27 -3.73
C SER A 206 6.12 17.13 -4.31
N LEU A 207 5.93 16.05 -3.53
CA LEU A 207 5.10 14.90 -3.92
C LEU A 207 3.68 15.03 -3.38
N LEU A 208 3.52 15.71 -2.26
CA LEU A 208 2.25 15.97 -1.60
C LEU A 208 2.08 17.47 -1.33
N LYS A 209 0.83 17.92 -1.35
CA LYS A 209 0.42 19.30 -1.02
C LYS A 209 -0.54 19.33 0.18
N SER A 210 -1.47 18.37 0.20
CA SER A 210 -2.52 18.29 1.20
C SER A 210 -1.98 17.79 2.54
N ARG A 211 -2.69 18.16 3.63
CA ARG A 211 -2.33 17.77 4.99
C ARG A 211 -2.32 16.25 5.14
N GLU A 212 -1.31 15.71 5.80
CA GLU A 212 -1.22 14.30 6.19
C GLU A 212 -2.47 13.86 6.97
N GLY A 213 -2.91 12.62 6.74
CA GLY A 213 -4.12 12.06 7.37
C GLY A 213 -5.42 12.43 6.65
N THR A 214 -5.35 13.13 5.51
CA THR A 214 -6.52 13.47 4.71
C THR A 214 -6.68 12.53 3.49
N PRO A 215 -7.91 12.34 2.98
CA PRO A 215 -8.14 11.60 1.74
C PRO A 215 -7.43 12.22 0.53
N GLU A 216 -7.26 13.55 0.54
CA GLU A 216 -6.58 14.32 -0.50
C GLU A 216 -5.10 13.94 -0.58
N ALA A 217 -4.39 13.96 0.55
CA ALA A 217 -2.98 13.56 0.62
C ALA A 217 -2.79 12.10 0.18
N TYR A 218 -3.73 11.21 0.50
CA TYR A 218 -3.67 9.83 0.04
C TYR A 218 -3.88 9.71 -1.47
N ARG A 219 -4.79 10.51 -2.06
CA ARG A 219 -4.99 10.55 -3.53
C ARG A 219 -3.76 11.09 -4.25
N GLU A 220 -3.16 12.16 -3.73
CA GLU A 220 -1.91 12.73 -4.25
C GLU A 220 -0.78 11.71 -4.22
N TYR A 221 -0.61 10.99 -3.10
CA TYR A 221 0.35 9.91 -2.98
C TYR A 221 0.11 8.82 -4.03
N GLN A 222 -1.14 8.38 -4.22
CA GLN A 222 -1.45 7.35 -5.23
C GLN A 222 -1.16 7.84 -6.65
N LEU A 223 -1.44 9.10 -6.94
CA LEU A 223 -1.11 9.69 -8.23
C LEU A 223 0.41 9.75 -8.42
N ALA A 224 1.15 10.25 -7.44
CA ALA A 224 2.61 10.29 -7.48
C ALA A 224 3.23 8.90 -7.67
N LEU A 225 2.69 7.86 -7.00
CA LEU A 225 3.14 6.48 -7.15
C LEU A 225 2.89 5.91 -8.56
N ARG A 226 1.82 6.32 -9.25
CA ARG A 226 1.52 5.87 -10.61
C ARG A 226 2.39 6.53 -11.66
N THR A 227 2.87 7.74 -11.38
CA THR A 227 3.75 8.51 -12.28
C THR A 227 5.24 8.29 -12.01
N PHE A 228 5.55 7.62 -10.89
CA PHE A 228 6.87 7.14 -10.49
C PHE A 228 7.22 5.81 -11.20
#